data_e3f3c26a71847fd771d52505daa98b18
#
_entry.id   e3f3c26a71847fd771d52505daa98b18
#
_cell.length_a   1.000
_cell.length_b   1.000
_cell.length_c   1.000
_cell.angle_alpha   90.00
_cell.angle_beta   90.00
_cell.angle_gamma   90.00
#
_symmetry.space_group_name_H-M   'P 1'
#
loop_
_entity.id
_entity.type
_entity.pdbx_description
1 polymer ?
#
loop_
_entity_poly.entity_id
_entity_poly.type
_entity_poly.pdbx_seq_one_letter_code
_entity_poly.pdbx_strand_id
1 'polypeptide(L)'
;MVSHDFWVLLAMLIYFVVVVVIGFIYAKKSNQSTEAYFLGGRRLGPWLTALSAEASDMSGWLLMGLPGVAYFTGASDAMWTAIGLAIGTYLNWLFVSKRLRKYSEVANNSITLPDYFSNRFHDNKNILMTIAALIILLFFSIYVGSCFVTVGKLFSTLFGLDYATMMVLGALIVFLYTFVGGYLSVCTTDLIQGTLMVTALVIVFVGSIAQAGGIDNTVAFLQSIPGFLSGTQIANPILDENGLQVIQDGMPLFGAASDYGIVTIISGLAWGLGYFGMPQVLVRFMSATHSFELTKSRRIATVWVVISLSTAVSIGLIGRAVIPAEFLSQASAENIFIVLSNMLLPSFMCGLVVSGIFAASMSSSSSYLLISGSAVAENIYRGLIKKDATDAQVMIVARLTLVVILIFGIVIALDENSSIFQVVSYAWAGFGASFGPLMIMSLYWRRTNLKGALAGMIVGAVTVLVWNTFISQLGGIFAVYELLPAFILSMIAIVVVSLATEEPSKEITDEFDSYMDADC
;
A
#
# COMPACT_ATOMS: atom_id res chain seq x y z
N MET A 1 34.71 -20.02 -12.15
CA MET A 1 34.00 -19.36 -11.05
C MET A 1 32.55 -19.17 -11.48
N VAL A 2 31.61 -19.58 -10.66
CA VAL A 2 30.20 -19.33 -10.94
C VAL A 2 29.96 -17.82 -10.81
N SER A 3 29.23 -17.22 -11.77
CA SER A 3 29.05 -15.77 -11.84
C SER A 3 28.31 -15.21 -10.62
N HIS A 4 28.53 -13.93 -10.29
CA HIS A 4 27.79 -13.21 -9.25
C HIS A 4 26.28 -13.38 -9.45
N ASP A 5 25.79 -13.16 -10.65
CA ASP A 5 24.38 -13.24 -11.02
C ASP A 5 23.76 -14.61 -10.78
N PHE A 6 24.52 -15.68 -10.98
CA PHE A 6 24.03 -17.03 -10.69
C PHE A 6 23.65 -17.20 -9.21
N TRP A 7 24.47 -16.71 -8.27
CA TRP A 7 24.19 -16.83 -6.85
C TRP A 7 23.03 -15.94 -6.42
N VAL A 8 22.91 -14.75 -7.00
CA VAL A 8 21.77 -13.85 -6.78
C VAL A 8 20.48 -14.53 -7.25
N LEU A 9 20.45 -15.03 -8.49
CA LEU A 9 19.29 -15.72 -9.05
C LEU A 9 18.93 -17.01 -8.29
N LEU A 10 19.92 -17.77 -7.85
CA LEU A 10 19.70 -18.98 -7.05
C LEU A 10 18.99 -18.65 -5.73
N ALA A 11 19.42 -17.59 -5.02
CA ALA A 11 18.79 -17.15 -3.78
C ALA A 11 17.35 -16.68 -4.01
N MET A 12 17.11 -15.91 -5.08
CA MET A 12 15.76 -15.49 -5.47
C MET A 12 14.88 -16.68 -5.83
N LEU A 13 15.41 -17.67 -6.55
CA LEU A 13 14.70 -18.89 -6.91
C LEU A 13 14.30 -19.70 -5.67
N ILE A 14 15.21 -19.85 -4.71
CA ILE A 14 14.91 -20.54 -3.43
C ILE A 14 13.75 -19.84 -2.71
N TYR A 15 13.80 -18.51 -2.59
CA TYR A 15 12.71 -17.74 -2.01
C TYR A 15 11.39 -18.02 -2.75
N PHE A 16 11.41 -17.94 -4.07
CA PHE A 16 10.22 -18.14 -4.90
C PHE A 16 9.64 -19.55 -4.74
N VAL A 17 10.48 -20.59 -4.77
CA VAL A 17 10.04 -21.98 -4.55
C VAL A 17 9.36 -22.13 -3.19
N VAL A 18 9.92 -21.54 -2.12
CA VAL A 18 9.31 -21.58 -0.78
C VAL A 18 7.91 -20.98 -0.80
N VAL A 19 7.75 -19.79 -1.40
CA VAL A 19 6.45 -19.10 -1.47
C VAL A 19 5.43 -19.91 -2.28
N VAL A 20 5.84 -20.44 -3.43
CA VAL A 20 4.96 -21.25 -4.30
C VAL A 20 4.53 -22.55 -3.60
N VAL A 21 5.44 -23.24 -2.92
CA VAL A 21 5.11 -24.45 -2.14
C VAL A 21 4.07 -24.15 -1.07
N ILE A 22 4.22 -23.05 -0.33
CA ILE A 22 3.22 -22.61 0.65
C ILE A 22 1.87 -22.34 -0.05
N GLY A 23 1.88 -21.68 -1.20
CA GLY A 23 0.70 -21.44 -2.02
C GLY A 23 -0.07 -22.73 -2.31
N PHE A 24 0.62 -23.76 -2.76
CA PHE A 24 0.02 -25.07 -3.05
C PHE A 24 -0.49 -25.80 -1.80
N ILE A 25 0.23 -25.72 -0.66
CA ILE A 25 -0.21 -26.34 0.59
C ILE A 25 -1.58 -25.78 1.04
N TYR A 26 -1.77 -24.47 0.90
CA TYR A 26 -3.02 -23.83 1.32
C TYR A 26 -4.10 -23.81 0.25
N ALA A 27 -3.78 -24.02 -1.02
CA ALA A 27 -4.73 -23.98 -2.14
C ALA A 27 -5.94 -24.89 -1.93
N LYS A 28 -5.74 -26.11 -1.41
CA LYS A 28 -6.83 -27.05 -1.14
C LYS A 28 -7.82 -26.55 -0.07
N LYS A 29 -7.33 -25.83 0.94
CA LYS A 29 -8.18 -25.25 1.99
C LYS A 29 -8.89 -24.00 1.51
N SER A 30 -8.20 -23.15 0.76
CA SER A 30 -8.74 -21.90 0.23
C SER A 30 -9.85 -22.10 -0.81
N ASN A 31 -9.79 -23.17 -1.61
CA ASN A 31 -10.76 -23.42 -2.68
C ASN A 31 -12.03 -24.19 -2.23
N GLN A 32 -12.31 -24.28 -0.93
CA GLN A 32 -13.50 -24.99 -0.42
C GLN A 32 -14.79 -24.19 -0.52
N SER A 33 -14.73 -22.86 -0.36
CA SER A 33 -15.86 -21.95 -0.48
C SER A 33 -15.37 -20.54 -0.84
N THR A 34 -16.28 -19.66 -1.26
CA THR A 34 -15.98 -18.26 -1.52
C THR A 34 -15.51 -17.53 -0.26
N GLU A 35 -16.11 -17.81 0.89
CA GLU A 35 -15.65 -17.27 2.19
C GLU A 35 -14.21 -17.70 2.51
N ALA A 36 -13.89 -19.00 2.33
CA ALA A 36 -12.54 -19.51 2.53
C ALA A 36 -11.53 -18.87 1.57
N TYR A 37 -11.95 -18.64 0.32
CA TYR A 37 -11.08 -18.09 -0.72
C TYR A 37 -10.81 -16.58 -0.53
N PHE A 38 -11.81 -15.78 -0.11
CA PHE A 38 -11.71 -14.32 -0.04
C PHE A 38 -11.41 -13.78 1.38
N LEU A 39 -11.76 -14.51 2.45
CA LEU A 39 -11.58 -14.06 3.84
C LEU A 39 -10.83 -15.08 4.73
N GLY A 40 -10.58 -16.30 4.24
CA GLY A 40 -9.86 -17.32 4.99
C GLY A 40 -10.64 -17.88 6.19
N GLY A 41 -11.96 -17.68 6.27
CA GLY A 41 -12.82 -18.19 7.34
C GLY A 41 -12.51 -17.58 8.72
N ARG A 42 -12.03 -16.35 8.78
CA ARG A 42 -11.71 -15.58 10.01
C ARG A 42 -10.77 -16.34 10.97
N ARG A 43 -9.64 -16.82 10.46
CA ARG A 43 -8.70 -17.68 11.21
C ARG A 43 -7.29 -17.09 11.38
N LEU A 44 -7.12 -15.78 11.17
CA LEU A 44 -5.83 -15.15 11.31
C LEU A 44 -5.50 -14.88 12.78
N GLY A 45 -4.43 -15.51 13.28
CA GLY A 45 -3.86 -15.20 14.59
C GLY A 45 -3.10 -13.86 14.59
N PRO A 46 -2.68 -13.35 15.77
CA PRO A 46 -2.17 -11.98 15.91
C PRO A 46 -0.96 -11.62 15.05
N TRP A 47 0.02 -12.51 14.95
CA TRP A 47 1.21 -12.31 14.13
C TRP A 47 0.88 -12.29 12.64
N LEU A 48 0.05 -13.24 12.23
CA LEU A 48 -0.34 -13.37 10.83
C LEU A 48 -1.17 -12.17 10.39
N THR A 49 -2.11 -11.73 11.23
CA THR A 49 -2.94 -10.53 10.95
C THR A 49 -2.08 -9.28 10.83
N ALA A 50 -1.12 -9.07 11.75
CA ALA A 50 -0.25 -7.90 11.74
C ALA A 50 0.66 -7.88 10.52
N LEU A 51 1.46 -8.94 10.32
CA LEU A 51 2.45 -8.96 9.24
C LEU A 51 1.81 -9.05 7.86
N SER A 52 0.66 -9.74 7.72
CA SER A 52 -0.08 -9.73 6.47
C SER A 52 -0.68 -8.35 6.15
N ALA A 53 -1.19 -7.62 7.15
CA ALA A 53 -1.67 -6.27 6.94
C ALA A 53 -0.54 -5.36 6.44
N GLU A 54 0.60 -5.34 7.14
CA GLU A 54 1.71 -4.45 6.82
C GLU A 54 2.44 -4.85 5.53
N ALA A 55 2.69 -6.14 5.31
CA ALA A 55 3.35 -6.60 4.09
C ALA A 55 2.50 -6.39 2.84
N SER A 56 1.17 -6.53 2.93
CA SER A 56 0.28 -6.27 1.81
C SER A 56 0.08 -4.78 1.52
N ASP A 57 0.38 -3.93 2.49
CA ASP A 57 0.28 -2.49 2.38
C ASP A 57 1.58 -1.84 1.89
N MET A 58 2.69 -2.21 2.49
CA MET A 58 4.01 -1.69 2.21
C MET A 58 4.65 -2.39 0.99
N SER A 59 4.16 -2.07 -0.20
CA SER A 59 4.64 -2.61 -1.49
C SER A 59 6.10 -2.24 -1.79
N GLY A 60 6.52 -2.37 -3.03
CA GLY A 60 7.79 -1.84 -3.52
C GLY A 60 8.03 -0.37 -3.19
N TRP A 61 6.97 0.37 -2.87
CA TRP A 61 7.02 1.73 -2.37
C TRP A 61 7.93 1.89 -1.13
N LEU A 62 7.85 0.95 -0.17
CA LEU A 62 8.66 1.00 1.06
C LEU A 62 10.17 0.83 0.80
N LEU A 63 10.54 -0.12 -0.08
CA LEU A 63 11.95 -0.46 -0.31
C LEU A 63 12.58 0.38 -1.43
N MET A 64 11.78 0.99 -2.29
CA MET A 64 12.27 1.76 -3.44
C MET A 64 11.77 3.21 -3.43
N GLY A 65 10.45 3.44 -3.41
CA GLY A 65 9.87 4.77 -3.51
C GLY A 65 10.31 5.70 -2.39
N LEU A 66 10.14 5.30 -1.14
CA LEU A 66 10.47 6.13 0.02
C LEU A 66 11.99 6.41 0.15
N PRO A 67 12.89 5.41 0.01
CA PRO A 67 14.33 5.68 -0.06
C PRO A 67 14.73 6.57 -1.24
N GLY A 68 14.06 6.42 -2.40
CA GLY A 68 14.31 7.25 -3.58
C GLY A 68 14.02 8.73 -3.33
N VAL A 69 12.90 9.04 -2.69
CA VAL A 69 12.55 10.41 -2.27
C VAL A 69 13.61 10.96 -1.31
N ALA A 70 13.98 10.21 -0.28
CA ALA A 70 14.98 10.64 0.71
C ALA A 70 16.37 10.84 0.07
N TYR A 71 16.74 10.02 -0.91
CA TYR A 71 17.99 10.18 -1.66
C TYR A 71 18.00 11.45 -2.49
N PHE A 72 16.88 11.79 -3.15
CA PHE A 72 16.84 12.85 -4.15
C PHE A 72 16.64 14.24 -3.54
N THR A 73 15.71 14.38 -2.58
CA THR A 73 15.31 15.67 -1.99
C THR A 73 15.67 15.85 -0.52
N GLY A 74 16.22 14.83 0.12
CA GLY A 74 16.61 14.86 1.53
C GLY A 74 15.51 14.38 2.48
N ALA A 75 15.65 14.76 3.76
CA ALA A 75 14.87 14.17 4.84
C ALA A 75 13.41 14.62 4.87
N SER A 76 13.10 15.88 4.56
CA SER A 76 11.81 16.50 4.90
C SER A 76 10.61 15.76 4.34
N ASP A 77 10.56 15.52 3.03
CA ASP A 77 9.41 14.90 2.37
C ASP A 77 9.19 13.45 2.81
N ALA A 78 10.27 12.66 2.79
CA ALA A 78 10.24 11.26 3.22
C ALA A 78 9.91 11.11 4.71
N MET A 79 10.44 11.97 5.56
CA MET A 79 10.25 11.93 7.02
C MET A 79 8.81 12.26 7.42
N TRP A 80 8.22 13.34 6.90
CA TRP A 80 6.85 13.70 7.26
C TRP A 80 5.83 12.69 6.72
N THR A 81 6.07 12.13 5.54
CA THR A 81 5.28 11.01 5.02
C THR A 81 5.39 9.78 5.92
N ALA A 82 6.59 9.39 6.33
CA ALA A 82 6.81 8.26 7.24
C ALA A 82 6.16 8.47 8.62
N ILE A 83 6.26 9.68 9.18
CA ILE A 83 5.60 10.04 10.46
C ILE A 83 4.07 9.95 10.30
N GLY A 84 3.52 10.52 9.24
CA GLY A 84 2.09 10.45 8.96
C GLY A 84 1.59 9.02 8.88
N LEU A 85 2.29 8.17 8.13
CA LEU A 85 1.95 6.75 7.99
C LEU A 85 2.08 5.99 9.32
N ALA A 86 3.13 6.19 10.10
CA ALA A 86 3.30 5.52 11.40
C ALA A 86 2.17 5.89 12.38
N ILE A 87 1.80 7.17 12.44
CA ILE A 87 0.67 7.65 13.25
C ILE A 87 -0.64 7.07 12.72
N GLY A 88 -0.88 7.14 11.42
CA GLY A 88 -2.09 6.63 10.78
C GLY A 88 -2.29 5.14 10.99
N THR A 89 -1.24 4.33 10.82
CA THR A 89 -1.26 2.90 11.16
C THR A 89 -1.71 2.68 12.60
N TYR A 90 -1.04 3.32 13.56
CA TYR A 90 -1.40 3.15 14.98
C TYR A 90 -2.86 3.51 15.25
N LEU A 91 -3.33 4.65 14.73
CA LEU A 91 -4.69 5.13 14.94
C LEU A 91 -5.73 4.23 14.25
N ASN A 92 -5.46 3.74 13.05
CA ASN A 92 -6.34 2.79 12.36
C ASN A 92 -6.47 1.48 13.16
N TRP A 93 -5.35 0.90 13.61
CA TRP A 93 -5.38 -0.28 14.47
C TRP A 93 -6.10 -0.02 15.80
N LEU A 94 -5.97 1.19 16.37
CA LEU A 94 -6.57 1.55 17.65
C LEU A 94 -8.10 1.71 17.54
N PHE A 95 -8.53 2.49 16.55
CA PHE A 95 -9.93 2.91 16.44
C PHE A 95 -10.78 1.98 15.57
N VAL A 96 -10.22 1.43 14.49
CA VAL A 96 -11.01 0.68 13.50
C VAL A 96 -10.99 -0.82 13.76
N SER A 97 -9.82 -1.40 14.03
CA SER A 97 -9.63 -2.85 13.91
C SER A 97 -10.62 -3.71 14.70
N LYS A 98 -10.75 -3.49 16.02
CA LYS A 98 -11.65 -4.26 16.88
C LYS A 98 -13.12 -4.05 16.53
N ARG A 99 -13.47 -2.79 16.25
CA ARG A 99 -14.85 -2.42 15.94
C ARG A 99 -15.29 -3.02 14.61
N LEU A 100 -14.46 -2.90 13.58
CA LEU A 100 -14.75 -3.49 12.27
C LEU A 100 -14.83 -5.02 12.36
N ARG A 101 -13.93 -5.66 13.13
CA ARG A 101 -13.98 -7.12 13.33
C ARG A 101 -15.32 -7.57 13.88
N LYS A 102 -15.81 -6.92 14.94
CA LYS A 102 -17.10 -7.23 15.55
C LYS A 102 -18.27 -6.88 14.64
N TYR A 103 -18.27 -5.65 14.13
CA TYR A 103 -19.41 -5.18 13.35
C TYR A 103 -19.57 -5.95 12.04
N SER A 104 -18.49 -6.39 11.42
CA SER A 104 -18.58 -7.21 10.20
C SER A 104 -19.26 -8.57 10.42
N GLU A 105 -19.25 -9.11 11.66
CA GLU A 105 -20.02 -10.30 12.01
C GLU A 105 -21.51 -9.96 12.22
N VAL A 106 -21.80 -8.88 12.96
CA VAL A 106 -23.17 -8.42 13.21
C VAL A 106 -23.85 -8.01 11.89
N ALA A 107 -23.14 -7.29 11.03
CA ALA A 107 -23.60 -6.91 9.69
C ALA A 107 -23.59 -8.12 8.74
N ASN A 108 -24.45 -9.07 8.98
CA ASN A 108 -24.72 -10.27 8.18
C ASN A 108 -23.47 -11.08 7.82
N ASN A 109 -22.51 -11.20 8.75
CA ASN A 109 -21.23 -11.90 8.54
C ASN A 109 -20.52 -11.49 7.23
N SER A 110 -20.40 -10.19 6.99
CA SER A 110 -19.82 -9.62 5.77
C SER A 110 -18.42 -10.16 5.49
N ILE A 111 -18.18 -10.64 4.28
CA ILE A 111 -16.90 -11.26 3.88
C ILE A 111 -16.01 -10.32 3.06
N THR A 112 -16.57 -9.25 2.50
CA THR A 112 -15.84 -8.21 1.77
C THR A 112 -16.12 -6.83 2.35
N LEU A 113 -15.29 -5.85 2.02
CA LEU A 113 -15.52 -4.47 2.45
C LEU A 113 -16.79 -3.86 1.83
N PRO A 114 -17.07 -4.04 0.51
CA PRO A 114 -18.35 -3.61 -0.05
C PRO A 114 -19.58 -4.28 0.59
N ASP A 115 -19.50 -5.58 0.97
CA ASP A 115 -20.57 -6.26 1.72
C ASP A 115 -20.80 -5.59 3.06
N TYR A 116 -19.73 -5.29 3.80
CA TYR A 116 -19.83 -4.61 5.08
C TYR A 116 -20.57 -3.29 4.96
N PHE A 117 -20.21 -2.44 4.00
CA PHE A 117 -20.92 -1.18 3.80
C PHE A 117 -22.39 -1.38 3.40
N SER A 118 -22.67 -2.31 2.47
CA SER A 118 -24.02 -2.62 2.05
C SER A 118 -24.90 -3.13 3.21
N ASN A 119 -24.40 -4.10 3.97
CA ASN A 119 -25.10 -4.70 5.08
C ASN A 119 -25.30 -3.70 6.23
N ARG A 120 -24.25 -2.90 6.56
CA ARG A 120 -24.31 -1.87 7.62
C ARG A 120 -25.43 -0.85 7.40
N PHE A 121 -25.71 -0.50 6.14
CA PHE A 121 -26.70 0.52 5.79
C PHE A 121 -27.99 -0.08 5.16
N HIS A 122 -28.14 -1.40 5.19
CA HIS A 122 -29.27 -2.15 4.62
C HIS A 122 -29.55 -1.71 3.16
N ASP A 123 -28.50 -1.71 2.32
CA ASP A 123 -28.58 -1.33 0.91
C ASP A 123 -29.25 -2.42 0.06
N ASN A 124 -30.58 -2.49 0.11
CA ASN A 124 -31.37 -3.50 -0.59
C ASN A 124 -31.21 -3.45 -2.13
N LYS A 125 -30.69 -2.35 -2.67
CA LYS A 125 -30.47 -2.17 -4.12
C LYS A 125 -29.02 -2.45 -4.52
N ASN A 126 -28.14 -2.71 -3.57
CA ASN A 126 -26.71 -2.96 -3.79
C ASN A 126 -25.97 -1.82 -4.53
N ILE A 127 -26.47 -0.57 -4.41
CA ILE A 127 -25.88 0.60 -5.06
C ILE A 127 -24.54 0.94 -4.40
N LEU A 128 -24.52 1.03 -3.06
CA LEU A 128 -23.32 1.34 -2.28
C LEU A 128 -22.26 0.27 -2.50
N MET A 129 -22.67 -1.00 -2.46
CA MET A 129 -21.80 -2.14 -2.73
C MET A 129 -21.17 -2.10 -4.12
N THR A 130 -21.97 -1.76 -5.14
CA THR A 130 -21.51 -1.67 -6.54
C THR A 130 -20.52 -0.52 -6.71
N ILE A 131 -20.80 0.67 -6.16
CA ILE A 131 -19.91 1.82 -6.24
C ILE A 131 -18.58 1.51 -5.51
N ALA A 132 -18.65 0.90 -4.32
CA ALA A 132 -17.45 0.47 -3.60
C ALA A 132 -16.61 -0.51 -4.41
N ALA A 133 -17.24 -1.49 -5.07
CA ALA A 133 -16.55 -2.46 -5.92
C ALA A 133 -15.87 -1.79 -7.14
N LEU A 134 -16.53 -0.81 -7.76
CA LEU A 134 -15.96 -0.05 -8.89
C LEU A 134 -14.76 0.81 -8.46
N ILE A 135 -14.82 1.44 -7.28
CA ILE A 135 -13.70 2.20 -6.71
C ILE A 135 -12.52 1.27 -6.43
N ILE A 136 -12.78 0.08 -5.86
CA ILE A 136 -11.75 -0.94 -5.62
C ILE A 136 -11.08 -1.35 -6.93
N LEU A 137 -11.87 -1.64 -7.96
CA LEU A 137 -11.35 -2.03 -9.27
C LEU A 137 -10.46 -0.94 -9.90
N LEU A 138 -10.92 0.31 -9.85
CA LEU A 138 -10.20 1.45 -10.41
C LEU A 138 -8.83 1.64 -9.74
N PHE A 139 -8.81 1.85 -8.44
CA PHE A 139 -7.58 2.23 -7.74
C PHE A 139 -6.62 1.06 -7.52
N PHE A 140 -7.11 -0.17 -7.35
CA PHE A 140 -6.21 -1.33 -7.31
C PHE A 140 -5.61 -1.67 -8.67
N SER A 141 -6.29 -1.41 -9.78
CA SER A 141 -5.66 -1.55 -11.10
C SER A 141 -4.45 -0.64 -11.26
N ILE A 142 -4.54 0.61 -10.75
CA ILE A 142 -3.44 1.57 -10.73
C ILE A 142 -2.32 1.08 -9.79
N TYR A 143 -2.68 0.65 -8.60
CA TYR A 143 -1.71 0.22 -7.59
C TYR A 143 -0.95 -1.06 -8.03
N VAL A 144 -1.63 -2.03 -8.65
CA VAL A 144 -1.01 -3.24 -9.22
C VAL A 144 0.04 -2.87 -10.27
N GLY A 145 -0.23 -1.84 -11.09
CA GLY A 145 0.74 -1.29 -12.03
C GLY A 145 2.05 -0.89 -11.35
N SER A 146 2.00 -0.18 -10.22
CA SER A 146 3.21 0.21 -9.46
C SER A 146 4.01 -0.99 -8.94
N CYS A 147 3.33 -2.08 -8.57
CA CYS A 147 3.99 -3.32 -8.18
C CYS A 147 4.75 -3.96 -9.34
N PHE A 148 4.19 -3.90 -10.55
CA PHE A 148 4.86 -4.42 -11.75
C PHE A 148 6.03 -3.53 -12.20
N VAL A 149 5.92 -2.20 -12.08
CA VAL A 149 7.05 -1.27 -12.25
C VAL A 149 8.21 -1.66 -11.32
N THR A 150 7.91 -1.93 -10.06
CA THR A 150 8.90 -2.35 -9.06
C THR A 150 9.67 -3.60 -9.52
N VAL A 151 8.97 -4.62 -10.02
CA VAL A 151 9.59 -5.86 -10.49
C VAL A 151 10.42 -5.62 -11.75
N GLY A 152 9.91 -4.83 -12.71
CA GLY A 152 10.66 -4.44 -13.91
C GLY A 152 11.97 -3.74 -13.57
N LYS A 153 11.92 -2.71 -12.72
CA LYS A 153 13.10 -1.97 -12.23
C LYS A 153 14.08 -2.87 -11.49
N LEU A 154 13.60 -3.81 -10.67
CA LEU A 154 14.46 -4.75 -9.94
C LEU A 154 15.34 -5.56 -10.88
N PHE A 155 14.76 -6.23 -11.86
CA PHE A 155 15.50 -7.11 -12.76
C PHE A 155 16.33 -6.35 -13.79
N SER A 156 15.85 -5.22 -14.29
CA SER A 156 16.62 -4.38 -15.24
C SER A 156 17.85 -3.76 -14.55
N THR A 157 17.70 -3.29 -13.31
CA THR A 157 18.82 -2.69 -12.55
C THR A 157 19.87 -3.72 -12.14
N LEU A 158 19.44 -4.94 -11.70
CA LEU A 158 20.38 -5.97 -11.23
C LEU A 158 21.13 -6.66 -12.35
N PHE A 159 20.45 -6.98 -13.45
CA PHE A 159 20.97 -7.87 -14.48
C PHE A 159 21.12 -7.19 -15.86
N GLY A 160 20.77 -5.91 -15.98
CA GLY A 160 20.79 -5.19 -17.26
C GLY A 160 19.82 -5.77 -18.29
N LEU A 161 18.77 -6.46 -17.86
CA LEU A 161 17.77 -7.08 -18.74
C LEU A 161 16.72 -6.06 -19.18
N ASP A 162 16.07 -6.35 -20.32
CA ASP A 162 15.00 -5.49 -20.83
C ASP A 162 13.87 -5.33 -19.81
N TYR A 163 13.58 -4.06 -19.46
CA TYR A 163 12.58 -3.70 -18.46
C TYR A 163 11.20 -4.29 -18.76
N ALA A 164 10.70 -4.10 -19.99
CA ALA A 164 9.33 -4.51 -20.34
C ALA A 164 9.17 -6.03 -20.27
N THR A 165 10.18 -6.78 -20.75
CA THR A 165 10.19 -8.24 -20.69
C THR A 165 10.18 -8.72 -19.23
N MET A 166 11.02 -8.15 -18.38
CA MET A 166 11.12 -8.55 -16.97
C MET A 166 9.87 -8.15 -16.18
N MET A 167 9.31 -6.99 -16.46
CA MET A 167 8.05 -6.54 -15.87
C MET A 167 6.91 -7.51 -16.20
N VAL A 168 6.76 -7.90 -17.47
CA VAL A 168 5.69 -8.84 -17.88
C VAL A 168 5.90 -10.23 -17.26
N LEU A 169 7.13 -10.74 -17.27
CA LEU A 169 7.43 -12.04 -16.64
C LEU A 169 7.13 -12.02 -15.14
N GLY A 170 7.54 -10.97 -14.44
CA GLY A 170 7.24 -10.80 -13.02
C GLY A 170 5.74 -10.70 -12.74
N ALA A 171 5.01 -9.94 -13.55
CA ALA A 171 3.56 -9.84 -13.46
C ALA A 171 2.86 -11.20 -13.62
N LEU A 172 3.32 -12.02 -14.60
CA LEU A 172 2.79 -13.37 -14.80
C LEU A 172 3.07 -14.30 -13.63
N ILE A 173 4.26 -14.20 -13.02
CA ILE A 173 4.62 -14.99 -11.83
C ILE A 173 3.68 -14.67 -10.65
N VAL A 174 3.48 -13.38 -10.38
CA VAL A 174 2.56 -12.92 -9.32
C VAL A 174 1.13 -13.39 -9.60
N PHE A 175 0.70 -13.24 -10.84
CA PHE A 175 -0.64 -13.68 -11.25
C PHE A 175 -0.86 -15.17 -11.02
N LEU A 176 0.05 -16.03 -11.49
CA LEU A 176 -0.06 -17.49 -11.36
C LEU A 176 -0.13 -17.93 -9.90
N TYR A 177 0.71 -17.33 -9.05
CA TYR A 177 0.69 -17.60 -7.62
C TYR A 177 -0.66 -17.23 -6.98
N THR A 178 -1.18 -16.03 -7.28
CA THR A 178 -2.43 -15.53 -6.72
C THR A 178 -3.64 -16.34 -7.19
N PHE A 179 -3.63 -16.71 -8.46
CA PHE A 179 -4.71 -17.48 -9.10
C PHE A 179 -4.97 -18.83 -8.41
N VAL A 180 -3.92 -19.47 -7.87
CA VAL A 180 -4.00 -20.78 -7.23
C VAL A 180 -4.23 -20.67 -5.72
N GLY A 181 -3.60 -19.71 -5.07
CA GLY A 181 -3.39 -19.71 -3.61
C GLY A 181 -4.60 -19.33 -2.75
N GLY A 182 -5.36 -18.29 -3.13
CA GLY A 182 -6.41 -17.69 -2.29
C GLY A 182 -5.90 -17.00 -1.02
N TYR A 183 -6.82 -16.47 -0.20
CA TYR A 183 -6.52 -15.54 0.89
C TYR A 183 -5.59 -16.09 1.99
N LEU A 184 -5.84 -17.31 2.47
CA LEU A 184 -4.99 -17.92 3.53
C LEU A 184 -3.56 -18.15 3.04
N SER A 185 -3.39 -18.52 1.78
CA SER A 185 -2.09 -18.66 1.16
C SER A 185 -1.36 -17.33 1.15
N VAL A 186 -2.02 -16.27 0.66
CA VAL A 186 -1.47 -14.92 0.61
C VAL A 186 -1.08 -14.46 2.01
N CYS A 187 -1.98 -14.53 2.99
CA CYS A 187 -1.66 -14.11 4.36
C CYS A 187 -0.50 -14.90 4.99
N THR A 188 -0.39 -16.21 4.70
CA THR A 188 0.71 -17.03 5.25
C THR A 188 2.05 -16.66 4.60
N THR A 189 2.07 -16.40 3.30
CA THR A 189 3.28 -15.93 2.62
C THR A 189 3.65 -14.51 3.02
N ASP A 190 2.66 -13.64 3.29
CA ASP A 190 2.88 -12.27 3.79
C ASP A 190 3.67 -12.26 5.11
N LEU A 191 3.49 -13.25 5.98
CA LEU A 191 4.28 -13.39 7.20
C LEU A 191 5.77 -13.52 6.91
N ILE A 192 6.13 -14.36 5.94
CA ILE A 192 7.51 -14.56 5.50
C ILE A 192 8.01 -13.32 4.77
N GLN A 193 7.20 -12.78 3.89
CA GLN A 193 7.51 -11.61 3.07
C GLN A 193 7.73 -10.37 3.94
N GLY A 194 6.85 -10.09 4.90
CA GLY A 194 7.01 -8.97 5.83
C GLY A 194 8.23 -9.12 6.73
N THR A 195 8.57 -10.36 7.14
CA THR A 195 9.80 -10.63 7.88
C THR A 195 11.04 -10.41 7.02
N LEU A 196 11.01 -10.86 5.77
CA LEU A 196 12.11 -10.66 4.82
C LEU A 196 12.32 -9.18 4.50
N MET A 197 11.25 -8.41 4.30
CA MET A 197 11.30 -6.98 4.02
C MET A 197 12.01 -6.19 5.13
N VAL A 198 11.60 -6.35 6.40
CA VAL A 198 12.23 -5.62 7.50
C VAL A 198 13.65 -6.07 7.74
N THR A 199 13.94 -7.36 7.58
CA THR A 199 15.31 -7.90 7.72
C THR A 199 16.22 -7.34 6.62
N ALA A 200 15.75 -7.30 5.38
CA ALA A 200 16.47 -6.73 4.25
C ALA A 200 16.77 -5.24 4.45
N LEU A 201 15.79 -4.45 4.91
CA LEU A 201 15.98 -3.04 5.25
C LEU A 201 17.07 -2.86 6.31
N VAL A 202 17.01 -3.61 7.40
CA VAL A 202 18.01 -3.49 8.50
C VAL A 202 19.41 -3.88 8.03
N ILE A 203 19.56 -4.95 7.24
CA ILE A 203 20.85 -5.37 6.70
C ILE A 203 21.46 -4.29 5.81
N VAL A 204 20.70 -3.74 4.87
CA VAL A 204 21.18 -2.70 3.96
C VAL A 204 21.50 -1.41 4.72
N PHE A 205 20.67 -1.02 5.68
CA PHE A 205 20.91 0.14 6.54
C PHE A 205 22.26 0.04 7.28
N VAL A 206 22.51 -1.08 7.96
CA VAL A 206 23.76 -1.29 8.70
C VAL A 206 24.95 -1.33 7.75
N GLY A 207 24.85 -2.04 6.63
CA GLY A 207 25.89 -2.11 5.61
C GLY A 207 26.21 -0.74 5.00
N SER A 208 25.20 0.07 4.73
CA SER A 208 25.36 1.41 4.16
C SER A 208 26.08 2.37 5.11
N ILE A 209 25.78 2.33 6.42
CA ILE A 209 26.52 3.11 7.45
C ILE A 209 27.99 2.72 7.46
N ALA A 210 28.28 1.41 7.46
CA ALA A 210 29.66 0.92 7.46
C ALA A 210 30.43 1.38 6.21
N GLN A 211 29.78 1.33 5.03
CA GLN A 211 30.36 1.77 3.76
C GLN A 211 30.61 3.28 3.72
N ALA A 212 29.74 4.08 4.31
CA ALA A 212 29.90 5.53 4.40
C ALA A 212 31.01 5.97 5.39
N GLY A 213 31.69 5.02 6.06
CA GLY A 213 32.73 5.32 7.06
C GLY A 213 32.19 5.73 8.42
N GLY A 214 30.95 5.34 8.75
CA GLY A 214 30.27 5.60 10.01
C GLY A 214 29.28 6.76 9.98
N ILE A 215 28.55 6.91 11.08
CA ILE A 215 27.47 7.91 11.20
C ILE A 215 28.02 9.34 11.09
N ASP A 216 29.14 9.64 11.74
CA ASP A 216 29.69 10.99 11.77
C ASP A 216 30.08 11.49 10.38
N ASN A 217 30.73 10.65 9.57
CA ASN A 217 31.09 10.98 8.19
C ASN A 217 29.85 11.16 7.31
N THR A 218 28.85 10.28 7.48
CA THR A 218 27.57 10.39 6.76
C THR A 218 26.88 11.73 7.07
N VAL A 219 26.74 12.06 8.35
CA VAL A 219 26.09 13.29 8.79
C VAL A 219 26.86 14.53 8.31
N ALA A 220 28.19 14.52 8.41
CA ALA A 220 29.02 15.63 7.93
C ALA A 220 28.85 15.88 6.43
N PHE A 221 28.81 14.81 5.61
CA PHE A 221 28.55 14.93 4.17
C PHE A 221 27.16 15.49 3.90
N LEU A 222 26.12 14.93 4.51
CA LEU A 222 24.74 15.35 4.27
C LEU A 222 24.45 16.79 4.76
N GLN A 223 25.13 17.25 5.81
CA GLN A 223 25.06 18.63 6.28
C GLN A 223 25.70 19.62 5.31
N SER A 224 26.63 19.19 4.44
CA SER A 224 27.18 20.03 3.39
C SER A 224 26.19 20.38 2.28
N ILE A 225 25.09 19.61 2.16
CA ILE A 225 24.02 19.86 1.17
C ILE A 225 22.95 20.74 1.83
N PRO A 226 22.66 21.94 1.27
CA PRO A 226 21.69 22.85 1.86
C PRO A 226 20.31 22.22 2.05
N GLY A 227 19.79 22.23 3.28
CA GLY A 227 18.46 21.72 3.63
C GLY A 227 18.28 20.20 3.66
N PHE A 228 19.30 19.40 3.32
CA PHE A 228 19.15 17.96 3.10
C PHE A 228 18.71 17.17 4.36
N LEU A 229 19.20 17.53 5.53
CA LEU A 229 18.81 16.92 6.82
C LEU A 229 17.76 17.71 7.59
N SER A 230 17.23 18.79 7.00
CA SER A 230 16.23 19.62 7.67
C SER A 230 14.84 18.97 7.63
N GLY A 231 14.04 19.18 8.68
CA GLY A 231 12.61 18.83 8.67
C GLY A 231 11.70 19.95 8.17
N THR A 232 12.25 21.17 8.00
CA THR A 232 11.50 22.38 7.62
C THR A 232 12.06 23.07 6.38
N GLN A 233 13.09 22.51 5.80
CA GLN A 233 13.67 22.92 4.52
C GLN A 233 13.83 21.70 3.63
N ILE A 234 13.80 21.89 2.31
CA ILE A 234 14.03 20.85 1.32
C ILE A 234 15.24 21.20 0.47
N ALA A 235 16.05 20.20 0.15
CA ALA A 235 17.15 20.38 -0.78
C ALA A 235 16.60 20.54 -2.21
N ASN A 236 17.21 21.44 -2.99
CA ASN A 236 16.82 21.72 -4.35
C ASN A 236 17.88 21.20 -5.33
N PRO A 237 17.72 19.99 -5.91
CA PRO A 237 18.57 19.54 -7.00
C PRO A 237 18.47 20.52 -8.17
N ILE A 238 19.61 20.96 -8.72
CA ILE A 238 19.61 21.76 -9.94
C ILE A 238 19.49 20.81 -11.12
N LEU A 239 18.43 20.99 -11.92
CA LEU A 239 18.08 20.14 -13.05
C LEU A 239 18.48 20.80 -14.37
N ASP A 240 18.86 19.98 -15.34
CA ASP A 240 19.06 20.38 -16.75
C ASP A 240 17.74 20.45 -17.52
N GLU A 241 17.81 20.75 -18.82
CA GLU A 241 16.65 20.82 -19.72
C GLU A 241 15.88 19.49 -19.85
N ASN A 242 16.51 18.37 -19.52
CA ASN A 242 15.90 17.04 -19.55
C ASN A 242 15.34 16.61 -18.18
N GLY A 243 15.42 17.48 -17.18
CA GLY A 243 14.99 17.17 -15.81
C GLY A 243 15.95 16.28 -15.03
N LEU A 244 17.21 16.17 -15.47
CA LEU A 244 18.26 15.41 -14.78
C LEU A 244 19.11 16.33 -13.92
N GLN A 245 19.52 15.85 -12.74
CA GLN A 245 20.37 16.61 -11.82
C GLN A 245 21.74 16.87 -12.45
N VAL A 246 22.16 18.13 -12.45
CA VAL A 246 23.44 18.57 -12.99
C VAL A 246 24.59 18.07 -12.10
N ILE A 247 25.63 17.53 -12.72
CA ILE A 247 26.88 17.13 -12.07
C ILE A 247 27.96 18.16 -12.39
N GLN A 248 28.63 18.66 -11.34
CA GLN A 248 29.79 19.52 -11.44
C GLN A 248 30.93 18.95 -10.58
N ASP A 249 32.12 18.82 -11.18
CA ASP A 249 33.31 18.26 -10.52
C ASP A 249 33.06 16.86 -9.90
N GLY A 250 32.21 16.03 -10.56
CA GLY A 250 31.83 14.69 -10.08
C GLY A 250 30.82 14.65 -8.94
N MET A 251 30.27 15.81 -8.54
CA MET A 251 29.29 15.93 -7.48
C MET A 251 27.97 16.50 -7.98
N PRO A 252 26.83 16.04 -7.46
CA PRO A 252 25.52 16.56 -7.81
C PRO A 252 25.35 17.99 -7.29
N LEU A 253 24.86 18.88 -8.15
CA LEU A 253 24.70 20.29 -7.84
C LEU A 253 23.35 20.53 -7.15
N PHE A 254 23.41 21.29 -6.05
CA PHE A 254 22.24 21.74 -5.31
C PHE A 254 22.21 23.27 -5.23
N GLY A 255 21.02 23.84 -5.35
CA GLY A 255 20.75 25.24 -5.08
C GLY A 255 20.59 25.52 -3.60
N ALA A 256 20.21 26.76 -3.28
CA ALA A 256 19.83 27.10 -1.91
C ALA A 256 18.61 26.28 -1.46
N ALA A 257 18.58 25.91 -0.18
CA ALA A 257 17.43 25.21 0.39
C ALA A 257 16.16 26.08 0.27
N SER A 258 15.05 25.45 -0.03
CA SER A 258 13.73 26.08 0.01
C SER A 258 13.01 25.78 1.32
N ASP A 259 12.12 26.65 1.75
CA ASP A 259 11.26 26.40 2.91
C ASP A 259 10.30 25.23 2.60
N TYR A 260 10.30 24.24 3.48
CA TYR A 260 9.32 23.15 3.47
C TYR A 260 8.12 23.60 4.30
N GLY A 261 7.21 24.31 3.66
CA GLY A 261 6.13 25.04 4.32
C GLY A 261 5.11 24.13 5.02
N ILE A 262 4.30 24.73 5.88
CA ILE A 262 3.28 24.02 6.68
C ILE A 262 2.30 23.21 5.80
N VAL A 263 1.96 23.67 4.61
CA VAL A 263 1.07 22.97 3.66
C VAL A 263 1.69 21.63 3.23
N THR A 264 2.99 21.63 2.97
CA THR A 264 3.71 20.41 2.56
C THR A 264 3.89 19.45 3.74
N ILE A 265 4.16 19.97 4.94
CA ILE A 265 4.20 19.15 6.18
C ILE A 265 2.85 18.46 6.42
N ILE A 266 1.75 19.21 6.31
CA ILE A 266 0.40 18.68 6.47
C ILE A 266 0.10 17.64 5.37
N SER A 267 0.58 17.86 4.14
CA SER A 267 0.46 16.89 3.04
C SER A 267 1.16 15.57 3.36
N GLY A 268 2.39 15.61 3.87
CA GLY A 268 3.10 14.41 4.32
C GLY A 268 2.36 13.68 5.45
N LEU A 269 1.91 14.42 6.47
CA LEU A 269 1.14 13.85 7.59
C LEU A 269 -0.20 13.25 7.15
N ALA A 270 -0.83 13.83 6.13
CA ALA A 270 -2.13 13.38 5.62
C ALA A 270 -2.09 11.97 5.01
N TRP A 271 -0.90 11.45 4.64
CA TRP A 271 -0.77 10.05 4.18
C TRP A 271 -1.36 9.07 5.21
N GLY A 272 -1.23 9.37 6.50
CA GLY A 272 -1.80 8.53 7.57
C GLY A 272 -3.31 8.37 7.51
N LEU A 273 -4.05 9.32 6.92
CA LEU A 273 -5.50 9.23 6.75
C LEU A 273 -5.90 8.10 5.80
N GLY A 274 -5.03 7.72 4.87
CA GLY A 274 -5.29 6.65 3.92
C GLY A 274 -5.58 5.32 4.58
N TYR A 275 -4.94 5.00 5.69
CA TYR A 275 -5.12 3.72 6.40
C TYR A 275 -6.57 3.41 6.76
N PHE A 276 -7.36 4.42 7.07
CA PHE A 276 -8.77 4.23 7.41
C PHE A 276 -9.62 3.73 6.25
N GLY A 277 -9.12 3.86 5.02
CA GLY A 277 -9.82 3.45 3.80
C GLY A 277 -9.18 2.31 3.01
N MET A 278 -8.01 1.79 3.41
CA MET A 278 -7.28 0.78 2.64
C MET A 278 -7.91 -0.62 2.75
N PRO A 279 -8.51 -1.15 1.66
CA PRO A 279 -9.27 -2.39 1.73
C PRO A 279 -8.43 -3.60 2.16
N GLN A 280 -7.16 -3.71 1.72
CA GLN A 280 -6.29 -4.83 2.09
C GLN A 280 -6.00 -4.87 3.60
N VAL A 281 -5.85 -3.72 4.25
CA VAL A 281 -5.66 -3.63 5.70
C VAL A 281 -6.95 -3.95 6.45
N LEU A 282 -8.06 -3.33 6.03
CA LEU A 282 -9.37 -3.49 6.67
C LEU A 282 -9.88 -4.93 6.62
N VAL A 283 -9.68 -5.63 5.50
CA VAL A 283 -10.06 -7.05 5.37
C VAL A 283 -9.24 -7.93 6.33
N ARG A 284 -7.95 -7.60 6.64
CA ARG A 284 -7.17 -8.33 7.65
C ARG A 284 -7.79 -8.18 9.05
N PHE A 285 -8.32 -7.02 9.38
CA PHE A 285 -9.05 -6.85 10.64
C PHE A 285 -10.29 -7.76 10.71
N MET A 286 -11.08 -7.80 9.63
CA MET A 286 -12.25 -8.67 9.52
C MET A 286 -11.91 -10.16 9.63
N SER A 287 -10.71 -10.57 9.19
CA SER A 287 -10.25 -11.96 9.14
C SER A 287 -9.63 -12.47 10.45
N ALA A 288 -9.40 -11.62 11.44
CA ALA A 288 -8.82 -12.02 12.72
C ALA A 288 -9.73 -13.02 13.46
N THR A 289 -9.12 -13.99 14.15
CA THR A 289 -9.87 -15.00 14.91
C THR A 289 -10.76 -14.35 15.97
N HIS A 290 -10.18 -13.45 16.77
CA HIS A 290 -10.91 -12.76 17.82
C HIS A 290 -10.56 -11.26 17.87
N SER A 291 -11.54 -10.42 18.23
CA SER A 291 -11.34 -8.96 18.29
C SER A 291 -10.30 -8.55 19.34
N PHE A 292 -10.20 -9.25 20.48
CA PHE A 292 -9.23 -8.93 21.54
C PHE A 292 -7.77 -9.17 21.10
N GLU A 293 -7.52 -10.11 20.19
CA GLU A 293 -6.18 -10.39 19.67
C GLU A 293 -5.61 -9.23 18.85
N LEU A 294 -6.47 -8.39 18.29
CA LEU A 294 -6.07 -7.21 17.50
C LEU A 294 -5.28 -6.17 18.33
N THR A 295 -5.39 -6.20 19.67
CA THR A 295 -4.48 -5.41 20.52
C THR A 295 -3.03 -5.86 20.40
N LYS A 296 -2.79 -7.17 20.33
CA LYS A 296 -1.44 -7.74 20.12
C LYS A 296 -0.97 -7.45 18.70
N SER A 297 -1.85 -7.64 17.71
CA SER A 297 -1.57 -7.33 16.30
C SER A 297 -1.16 -5.87 16.12
N ARG A 298 -1.88 -4.91 16.73
CA ARG A 298 -1.53 -3.49 16.72
C ARG A 298 -0.11 -3.23 17.18
N ARG A 299 0.31 -3.83 18.30
CA ARG A 299 1.67 -3.64 18.84
C ARG A 299 2.72 -4.16 17.88
N ILE A 300 2.50 -5.33 17.28
CA ILE A 300 3.41 -5.94 16.30
C ILE A 300 3.50 -5.05 15.05
N ALA A 301 2.35 -4.67 14.49
CA ALA A 301 2.27 -3.82 13.31
C ALA A 301 2.97 -2.46 13.52
N THR A 302 2.70 -1.79 14.65
CA THR A 302 3.31 -0.49 14.96
C THR A 302 4.83 -0.58 15.05
N VAL A 303 5.37 -1.58 15.75
CA VAL A 303 6.82 -1.78 15.85
C VAL A 303 7.44 -2.04 14.48
N TRP A 304 6.81 -2.91 13.69
CA TRP A 304 7.25 -3.23 12.34
C TRP A 304 7.28 -1.99 11.44
N VAL A 305 6.20 -1.19 11.44
CA VAL A 305 6.08 0.03 10.63
C VAL A 305 7.13 1.08 11.04
N VAL A 306 7.31 1.33 12.33
CA VAL A 306 8.30 2.31 12.80
C VAL A 306 9.72 1.90 12.37
N ILE A 307 10.10 0.63 12.53
CA ILE A 307 11.40 0.14 12.11
C ILE A 307 11.54 0.26 10.58
N SER A 308 10.58 -0.21 9.84
CA SER A 308 10.64 -0.26 8.37
C SER A 308 10.71 1.14 7.76
N LEU A 309 9.84 2.06 8.17
CA LEU A 309 9.80 3.42 7.62
C LEU A 309 11.06 4.22 7.98
N SER A 310 11.49 4.17 9.25
CA SER A 310 12.71 4.88 9.68
C SER A 310 13.95 4.37 8.97
N THR A 311 14.06 3.05 8.80
CA THR A 311 15.17 2.42 8.10
C THR A 311 15.15 2.77 6.60
N ALA A 312 13.98 2.74 5.96
CA ALA A 312 13.83 3.07 4.55
C ALA A 312 14.24 4.53 4.25
N VAL A 313 13.78 5.49 5.05
CA VAL A 313 14.20 6.90 4.93
C VAL A 313 15.73 7.02 5.12
N SER A 314 16.27 6.38 6.15
CA SER A 314 17.70 6.42 6.44
C SER A 314 18.55 5.84 5.32
N ILE A 315 18.11 4.75 4.66
CA ILE A 315 18.79 4.15 3.51
C ILE A 315 18.92 5.15 2.37
N GLY A 316 17.87 5.91 2.08
CA GLY A 316 17.91 6.94 1.05
C GLY A 316 18.91 8.04 1.37
N LEU A 317 18.88 8.55 2.60
CA LEU A 317 19.82 9.58 3.06
C LEU A 317 21.27 9.10 3.04
N ILE A 318 21.56 7.92 3.60
CA ILE A 318 22.91 7.34 3.63
C ILE A 318 23.37 7.01 2.21
N GLY A 319 22.47 6.51 1.37
CA GLY A 319 22.74 6.21 -0.03
C GLY A 319 23.26 7.42 -0.80
N ARG A 320 22.76 8.62 -0.49
CA ARG A 320 23.27 9.88 -1.09
C ARG A 320 24.71 10.14 -0.67
N ALA A 321 25.12 9.76 0.54
CA ALA A 321 26.52 9.89 0.97
C ALA A 321 27.44 8.82 0.38
N VAL A 322 26.92 7.61 0.15
CA VAL A 322 27.71 6.47 -0.37
C VAL A 322 27.92 6.58 -1.89
N ILE A 323 26.88 6.92 -2.66
CA ILE A 323 26.90 7.03 -4.13
C ILE A 323 26.22 8.32 -4.58
N PRO A 324 26.87 9.49 -4.37
CA PRO A 324 26.21 10.80 -4.48
C PRO A 324 25.74 11.17 -5.90
N ALA A 325 26.37 10.64 -6.94
CA ALA A 325 26.15 11.02 -8.34
C ALA A 325 25.52 9.92 -9.22
N GLU A 326 25.07 8.81 -8.62
CA GLU A 326 24.55 7.67 -9.39
C GLU A 326 23.17 7.94 -9.99
N PHE A 327 22.27 8.56 -9.24
CA PHE A 327 20.90 8.77 -9.66
C PHE A 327 20.61 10.26 -9.85
N LEU A 328 20.21 10.64 -11.07
CA LEU A 328 20.03 12.02 -11.49
C LEU A 328 18.56 12.46 -11.60
N SER A 329 17.62 11.53 -11.38
CA SER A 329 16.18 11.82 -11.32
C SER A 329 15.54 11.12 -10.13
N GLN A 330 14.37 11.60 -9.70
CA GLN A 330 13.62 10.96 -8.62
C GLN A 330 13.23 9.52 -8.97
N ALA A 331 12.84 9.27 -10.22
CA ALA A 331 12.46 7.93 -10.67
C ALA A 331 13.64 6.94 -10.68
N SER A 332 14.85 7.41 -11.07
CA SER A 332 16.06 6.57 -11.02
C SER A 332 16.55 6.37 -9.59
N ALA A 333 16.37 7.36 -8.69
CA ALA A 333 16.75 7.26 -7.29
C ALA A 333 15.98 6.16 -6.52
N GLU A 334 14.82 5.74 -7.02
CA GLU A 334 14.07 4.60 -6.47
C GLU A 334 14.87 3.28 -6.52
N ASN A 335 15.93 3.19 -7.35
CA ASN A 335 16.82 2.03 -7.42
C ASN A 335 17.90 1.99 -6.32
N ILE A 336 17.98 2.99 -5.45
CA ILE A 336 19.04 3.12 -4.43
C ILE A 336 19.20 1.86 -3.57
N PHE A 337 18.10 1.26 -3.13
CA PHE A 337 18.13 0.04 -2.32
C PHE A 337 18.73 -1.15 -3.09
N ILE A 338 18.44 -1.29 -4.37
CA ILE A 338 18.93 -2.36 -5.24
C ILE A 338 20.44 -2.23 -5.40
N VAL A 339 20.91 -1.03 -5.76
CA VAL A 339 22.34 -0.77 -6.02
C VAL A 339 23.17 -0.91 -4.74
N LEU A 340 22.69 -0.38 -3.61
CA LEU A 340 23.35 -0.58 -2.32
C LEU A 340 23.42 -2.07 -1.94
N SER A 341 22.34 -2.82 -2.11
CA SER A 341 22.33 -4.26 -1.82
C SER A 341 23.36 -5.01 -2.66
N ASN A 342 23.44 -4.69 -3.95
CA ASN A 342 24.40 -5.33 -4.87
C ASN A 342 25.86 -4.97 -4.55
N MET A 343 26.10 -3.73 -4.12
CA MET A 343 27.44 -3.24 -3.79
C MET A 343 27.95 -3.77 -2.45
N LEU A 344 27.06 -3.89 -1.45
CA LEU A 344 27.44 -4.13 -0.05
C LEU A 344 27.49 -5.62 0.32
N LEU A 345 26.75 -6.46 -0.37
CA LEU A 345 26.48 -7.83 0.08
C LEU A 345 27.14 -8.90 -0.81
N PRO A 346 27.60 -10.01 -0.23
CA PRO A 346 27.97 -11.19 -1.00
C PRO A 346 26.79 -11.66 -1.87
N SER A 347 27.06 -12.18 -3.05
CA SER A 347 26.06 -12.47 -4.10
C SER A 347 24.81 -13.20 -3.60
N PHE A 348 24.95 -14.26 -2.83
CA PHE A 348 23.80 -15.01 -2.31
C PHE A 348 22.98 -14.19 -1.30
N MET A 349 23.65 -13.45 -0.41
CA MET A 349 22.98 -12.54 0.54
C MET A 349 22.26 -11.39 -0.20
N CYS A 350 22.92 -10.83 -1.23
CA CYS A 350 22.28 -9.85 -2.10
C CYS A 350 20.97 -10.41 -2.68
N GLY A 351 21.01 -11.62 -3.24
CA GLY A 351 19.81 -12.27 -3.79
C GLY A 351 18.68 -12.44 -2.79
N LEU A 352 18.99 -12.82 -1.54
CA LEU A 352 17.98 -12.90 -0.47
C LEU A 352 17.41 -11.52 -0.11
N VAL A 353 18.25 -10.51 0.00
CA VAL A 353 17.84 -9.14 0.36
C VAL A 353 16.99 -8.52 -0.73
N VAL A 354 17.40 -8.60 -1.99
CA VAL A 354 16.60 -8.07 -3.11
C VAL A 354 15.32 -8.86 -3.38
N SER A 355 15.27 -10.14 -2.93
CA SER A 355 14.00 -10.88 -2.87
C SER A 355 12.98 -10.20 -1.97
N GLY A 356 13.40 -9.36 -1.02
CA GLY A 356 12.53 -8.50 -0.23
C GLY A 356 11.71 -7.51 -1.08
N ILE A 357 12.29 -6.97 -2.16
CA ILE A 357 11.58 -6.09 -3.11
C ILE A 357 10.52 -6.89 -3.88
N PHE A 358 10.92 -8.07 -4.37
CA PHE A 358 10.00 -8.97 -5.06
C PHE A 358 8.88 -9.44 -4.13
N ALA A 359 9.23 -9.76 -2.87
CA ALA A 359 8.29 -10.11 -1.81
C ALA A 359 7.26 -9.00 -1.56
N ALA A 360 7.71 -7.75 -1.45
CA ALA A 360 6.85 -6.59 -1.25
C ALA A 360 5.86 -6.40 -2.41
N SER A 361 6.34 -6.49 -3.66
CA SER A 361 5.49 -6.40 -4.84
C SER A 361 4.49 -7.55 -4.92
N MET A 362 4.93 -8.76 -4.58
CA MET A 362 4.12 -9.97 -4.65
C MET A 362 3.02 -10.00 -3.58
N SER A 363 3.32 -9.64 -2.32
CA SER A 363 2.34 -9.60 -1.23
C SER A 363 1.24 -8.57 -1.50
N SER A 364 1.63 -7.38 -1.93
CA SER A 364 0.69 -6.30 -2.22
C SER A 364 -0.17 -6.62 -3.43
N SER A 365 0.43 -6.93 -4.59
CA SER A 365 -0.32 -7.21 -5.82
C SER A 365 -1.24 -8.42 -5.69
N SER A 366 -0.83 -9.50 -5.00
CA SER A 366 -1.70 -10.66 -4.77
C SER A 366 -2.93 -10.30 -3.91
N SER A 367 -2.75 -9.44 -2.91
CA SER A 367 -3.85 -8.93 -2.09
C SER A 367 -4.81 -8.07 -2.88
N TYR A 368 -4.28 -7.14 -3.71
CA TYR A 368 -5.09 -6.25 -4.54
C TYR A 368 -5.87 -7.03 -5.61
N LEU A 369 -5.24 -8.02 -6.23
CA LEU A 369 -5.89 -8.92 -7.18
C LEU A 369 -7.04 -9.70 -6.53
N LEU A 370 -6.82 -10.31 -5.36
CA LEU A 370 -7.87 -11.06 -4.65
C LEU A 370 -9.05 -10.18 -4.23
N ILE A 371 -8.78 -9.00 -3.66
CA ILE A 371 -9.83 -8.08 -3.22
C ILE A 371 -10.62 -7.56 -4.42
N SER A 372 -9.96 -7.20 -5.51
CA SER A 372 -10.65 -6.80 -6.75
C SER A 372 -11.45 -7.95 -7.35
N GLY A 373 -10.90 -9.17 -7.35
CA GLY A 373 -11.60 -10.37 -7.78
C GLY A 373 -12.88 -10.63 -6.96
N SER A 374 -12.80 -10.46 -5.62
CA SER A 374 -13.96 -10.59 -4.74
C SER A 374 -14.99 -9.48 -4.97
N ALA A 375 -14.53 -8.24 -5.14
CA ALA A 375 -15.41 -7.10 -5.40
C ALA A 375 -16.24 -7.27 -6.68
N VAL A 376 -15.65 -7.79 -7.74
CA VAL A 376 -16.39 -8.07 -8.99
C VAL A 376 -17.24 -9.33 -8.86
N ALA A 377 -16.68 -10.42 -8.34
CA ALA A 377 -17.36 -11.71 -8.35
C ALA A 377 -18.47 -11.83 -7.30
N GLU A 378 -18.21 -11.43 -6.05
CA GLU A 378 -19.22 -11.46 -4.99
C GLU A 378 -20.16 -10.26 -5.06
N ASN A 379 -19.60 -9.05 -5.18
CA ASN A 379 -20.42 -7.85 -4.99
C ASN A 379 -21.13 -7.42 -6.26
N ILE A 380 -20.51 -7.50 -7.44
CA ILE A 380 -21.19 -7.14 -8.70
C ILE A 380 -21.90 -8.36 -9.28
N TYR A 381 -21.20 -9.47 -9.52
CA TYR A 381 -21.80 -10.59 -10.23
C TYR A 381 -22.87 -11.30 -9.39
N ARG A 382 -22.51 -11.83 -8.19
CA ARG A 382 -23.50 -12.49 -7.31
C ARG A 382 -24.47 -11.49 -6.70
N GLY A 383 -23.99 -10.33 -6.26
CA GLY A 383 -24.83 -9.34 -5.57
C GLY A 383 -25.84 -8.63 -6.46
N LEU A 384 -25.49 -8.34 -7.72
CA LEU A 384 -26.30 -7.52 -8.61
C LEU A 384 -26.83 -8.28 -9.85
N ILE A 385 -25.96 -9.06 -10.54
CA ILE A 385 -26.29 -9.64 -11.84
C ILE A 385 -27.01 -10.99 -11.67
N LYS A 386 -26.47 -11.89 -10.85
CA LYS A 386 -26.98 -13.25 -10.69
C LYS A 386 -26.96 -13.69 -9.21
N LYS A 387 -28.03 -13.36 -8.49
CA LYS A 387 -28.16 -13.62 -7.04
C LYS A 387 -28.11 -15.10 -6.64
N ASP A 388 -28.44 -16.01 -7.55
CA ASP A 388 -28.41 -17.46 -7.39
C ASP A 388 -27.12 -18.10 -7.94
N ALA A 389 -26.07 -17.30 -8.17
CA ALA A 389 -24.78 -17.81 -8.67
C ALA A 389 -24.16 -18.81 -7.70
N THR A 390 -23.74 -19.96 -8.23
CA THR A 390 -23.00 -20.95 -7.46
C THR A 390 -21.57 -20.47 -7.16
N ASP A 391 -20.95 -21.01 -6.11
CA ASP A 391 -19.56 -20.70 -5.76
C ASP A 391 -18.61 -20.95 -6.94
N ALA A 392 -18.84 -22.00 -7.72
CA ALA A 392 -18.05 -22.28 -8.91
C ALA A 392 -18.14 -21.15 -9.97
N GLN A 393 -19.33 -20.60 -10.18
CA GLN A 393 -19.52 -19.48 -11.11
C GLN A 393 -18.85 -18.20 -10.60
N VAL A 394 -18.98 -17.90 -9.31
CA VAL A 394 -18.31 -16.77 -8.67
C VAL A 394 -16.79 -16.90 -8.78
N MET A 395 -16.24 -18.09 -8.54
CA MET A 395 -14.81 -18.34 -8.69
C MET A 395 -14.31 -18.16 -10.12
N ILE A 396 -15.10 -18.51 -11.13
CA ILE A 396 -14.75 -18.25 -12.54
C ILE A 396 -14.70 -16.75 -12.81
N VAL A 397 -15.70 -16.00 -12.37
CA VAL A 397 -15.74 -14.55 -12.54
C VAL A 397 -14.58 -13.87 -11.81
N ALA A 398 -14.28 -14.29 -10.58
CA ALA A 398 -13.12 -13.80 -9.84
C ALA A 398 -11.82 -13.99 -10.64
N ARG A 399 -11.59 -15.18 -11.16
CA ARG A 399 -10.39 -15.51 -11.95
C ARG A 399 -10.29 -14.72 -13.24
N LEU A 400 -11.41 -14.50 -13.93
CA LEU A 400 -11.45 -13.63 -15.12
C LEU A 400 -11.12 -12.18 -14.75
N THR A 401 -11.60 -11.69 -13.61
CA THR A 401 -11.27 -10.35 -13.11
C THR A 401 -9.77 -10.20 -12.85
N LEU A 402 -9.12 -11.22 -12.28
CA LEU A 402 -7.67 -11.19 -12.09
C LEU A 402 -6.92 -11.01 -13.42
N VAL A 403 -7.37 -11.68 -14.49
CA VAL A 403 -6.78 -11.52 -15.84
C VAL A 403 -6.95 -10.08 -16.36
N VAL A 404 -8.13 -9.51 -16.19
CA VAL A 404 -8.40 -8.13 -16.63
C VAL A 404 -7.48 -7.15 -15.89
N ILE A 405 -7.36 -7.26 -14.57
CA ILE A 405 -6.49 -6.39 -13.77
C ILE A 405 -5.01 -6.59 -14.11
N LEU A 406 -4.59 -7.83 -14.36
CA LEU A 406 -3.24 -8.12 -14.83
C LEU A 406 -2.91 -7.33 -16.11
N ILE A 407 -3.81 -7.35 -17.10
CA ILE A 407 -3.63 -6.63 -18.36
C ILE A 407 -3.56 -5.12 -18.12
N PHE A 408 -4.48 -4.55 -17.34
CA PHE A 408 -4.45 -3.13 -16.98
C PHE A 408 -3.18 -2.75 -16.22
N GLY A 409 -2.77 -3.55 -15.26
CA GLY A 409 -1.54 -3.33 -14.50
C GLY A 409 -0.29 -3.34 -15.39
N ILE A 410 -0.21 -4.27 -16.35
CA ILE A 410 0.87 -4.32 -17.34
C ILE A 410 0.86 -3.05 -18.21
N VAL A 411 -0.29 -2.61 -18.70
CA VAL A 411 -0.40 -1.39 -19.53
C VAL A 411 0.07 -0.16 -18.75
N ILE A 412 -0.33 -0.01 -17.49
CA ILE A 412 0.11 1.09 -16.62
C ILE A 412 1.62 1.04 -16.37
N ALA A 413 2.17 -0.17 -16.25
CA ALA A 413 3.59 -0.39 -15.96
C ALA A 413 4.52 -0.30 -17.18
N LEU A 414 4.03 0.00 -18.38
CA LEU A 414 4.86 0.09 -19.58
C LEU A 414 5.88 1.25 -19.55
N ASP A 415 5.60 2.30 -18.79
CA ASP A 415 6.52 3.43 -18.61
C ASP A 415 7.53 3.13 -17.50
N GLU A 416 8.76 2.83 -17.88
CA GLU A 416 9.88 2.58 -16.96
C GLU A 416 10.29 3.80 -16.12
N ASN A 417 9.99 5.01 -16.61
CA ASN A 417 10.28 6.26 -15.90
C ASN A 417 9.18 6.64 -14.88
N SER A 418 8.14 5.83 -14.78
CA SER A 418 7.08 6.04 -13.80
C SER A 418 7.64 5.98 -12.38
N SER A 419 7.31 6.99 -11.56
CA SER A 419 7.65 6.99 -10.13
C SER A 419 6.68 6.11 -9.36
N ILE A 420 7.21 5.10 -8.68
CA ILE A 420 6.44 4.22 -7.79
C ILE A 420 5.77 5.05 -6.69
N PHE A 421 6.50 6.01 -6.11
CA PHE A 421 5.99 6.90 -5.07
C PHE A 421 4.75 7.67 -5.54
N GLN A 422 4.78 8.28 -6.73
CA GLN A 422 3.68 9.08 -7.25
C GLN A 422 2.45 8.24 -7.60
N VAL A 423 2.65 7.10 -8.26
CA VAL A 423 1.54 6.20 -8.63
C VAL A 423 0.83 5.66 -7.39
N VAL A 424 1.61 5.26 -6.38
CA VAL A 424 1.05 4.78 -5.10
C VAL A 424 0.31 5.89 -4.37
N SER A 425 0.89 7.10 -4.29
CA SER A 425 0.27 8.28 -3.67
C SER A 425 -1.15 8.51 -4.19
N TYR A 426 -1.32 8.50 -5.51
CA TYR A 426 -2.62 8.74 -6.14
C TYR A 426 -3.66 7.65 -5.81
N ALA A 427 -3.30 6.37 -5.92
CA ALA A 427 -4.19 5.27 -5.57
C ALA A 427 -4.53 5.24 -4.07
N TRP A 428 -3.56 5.57 -3.23
CA TRP A 428 -3.70 5.70 -1.78
C TRP A 428 -4.71 6.78 -1.40
N ALA A 429 -4.62 7.95 -2.04
CA ALA A 429 -5.59 9.04 -1.84
C ALA A 429 -7.01 8.61 -2.24
N GLY A 430 -7.15 7.90 -3.35
CA GLY A 430 -8.43 7.40 -3.84
C GLY A 430 -9.16 6.52 -2.84
N PHE A 431 -8.46 5.55 -2.26
CA PHE A 431 -9.04 4.69 -1.22
C PHE A 431 -9.26 5.44 0.10
N GLY A 432 -8.25 6.17 0.55
CA GLY A 432 -8.30 6.90 1.81
C GLY A 432 -9.48 7.86 1.88
N ALA A 433 -9.72 8.63 0.83
CA ALA A 433 -10.80 9.61 0.78
C ALA A 433 -12.18 8.98 0.54
N SER A 434 -12.27 7.90 -0.25
CA SER A 434 -13.56 7.27 -0.56
C SER A 434 -14.09 6.43 0.59
N PHE A 435 -13.23 5.67 1.25
CA PHE A 435 -13.63 4.70 2.27
C PHE A 435 -13.30 5.14 3.69
N GLY A 436 -12.24 5.94 3.92
CA GLY A 436 -11.80 6.32 5.26
C GLY A 436 -12.86 7.04 6.08
N PRO A 437 -13.39 8.18 5.61
CA PRO A 437 -14.48 8.88 6.29
C PRO A 437 -15.70 7.98 6.52
N LEU A 438 -16.09 7.20 5.51
CA LEU A 438 -17.21 6.28 5.61
C LEU A 438 -16.95 5.17 6.63
N MET A 439 -15.74 4.61 6.68
CA MET A 439 -15.36 3.61 7.68
C MET A 439 -15.50 4.17 9.09
N ILE A 440 -14.93 5.34 9.36
CA ILE A 440 -15.01 5.99 10.67
C ILE A 440 -16.48 6.25 11.04
N MET A 441 -17.25 6.87 10.14
CA MET A 441 -18.63 7.23 10.42
C MET A 441 -19.55 6.01 10.58
N SER A 442 -19.29 4.93 9.83
CA SER A 442 -20.04 3.67 9.98
C SER A 442 -19.86 3.01 11.33
N LEU A 443 -18.67 3.18 11.95
CA LEU A 443 -18.32 2.57 13.24
C LEU A 443 -18.60 3.45 14.46
N TYR A 444 -18.74 4.77 14.29
CA TYR A 444 -18.79 5.70 15.41
C TYR A 444 -20.02 6.59 15.44
N TRP A 445 -20.73 6.76 14.32
CA TRP A 445 -21.85 7.67 14.26
C TRP A 445 -23.15 6.97 13.88
N ARG A 446 -23.99 6.77 14.90
CA ARG A 446 -25.30 6.09 14.80
C ARG A 446 -26.25 6.68 13.75
N ARG A 447 -26.13 8.01 13.50
CA ARG A 447 -27.00 8.77 12.59
C ARG A 447 -26.66 8.57 11.10
N THR A 448 -25.49 7.99 10.77
CA THR A 448 -25.09 7.75 9.38
C THR A 448 -26.12 6.86 8.67
N ASN A 449 -26.63 7.32 7.52
CA ASN A 449 -27.58 6.58 6.70
C ASN A 449 -27.01 6.26 5.30
N LEU A 450 -27.75 5.46 4.54
CA LEU A 450 -27.34 5.01 3.20
C LEU A 450 -27.04 6.19 2.24
N LYS A 451 -27.87 7.24 2.25
CA LYS A 451 -27.69 8.42 1.37
C LYS A 451 -26.42 9.18 1.73
N GLY A 452 -26.15 9.35 3.02
CA GLY A 452 -24.90 9.95 3.51
C GLY A 452 -23.67 9.11 3.15
N ALA A 453 -23.75 7.79 3.32
CA ALA A 453 -22.69 6.86 2.94
C ALA A 453 -22.34 6.95 1.44
N LEU A 454 -23.34 6.96 0.58
CA LEU A 454 -23.19 7.13 -0.87
C LEU A 454 -22.56 8.48 -1.22
N ALA A 455 -23.07 9.56 -0.62
CA ALA A 455 -22.56 10.91 -0.86
C ALA A 455 -21.08 11.03 -0.49
N GLY A 456 -20.68 10.55 0.68
CA GLY A 456 -19.30 10.59 1.13
C GLY A 456 -18.36 9.80 0.23
N MET A 457 -18.73 8.57 -0.11
CA MET A 457 -17.93 7.72 -0.98
C MET A 457 -17.71 8.35 -2.36
N ILE A 458 -18.76 8.90 -2.98
CA ILE A 458 -18.68 9.55 -4.29
C ILE A 458 -17.88 10.86 -4.21
N VAL A 459 -18.17 11.71 -3.22
CA VAL A 459 -17.46 12.99 -3.03
C VAL A 459 -15.97 12.73 -2.79
N GLY A 460 -15.61 11.72 -1.97
CA GLY A 460 -14.22 11.36 -1.76
C GLY A 460 -13.50 10.97 -3.06
N ALA A 461 -14.06 10.03 -3.82
CA ALA A 461 -13.48 9.60 -5.09
C ALA A 461 -13.36 10.74 -6.11
N VAL A 462 -14.45 11.48 -6.33
CA VAL A 462 -14.48 12.58 -7.31
C VAL A 462 -13.53 13.71 -6.92
N THR A 463 -13.45 14.04 -5.63
CA THR A 463 -12.55 15.11 -5.16
C THR A 463 -11.08 14.74 -5.42
N VAL A 464 -10.67 13.50 -5.20
CA VAL A 464 -9.28 13.07 -5.51
C VAL A 464 -8.99 13.29 -7.00
N LEU A 465 -9.87 12.83 -7.89
CA LEU A 465 -9.70 12.98 -9.34
C LEU A 465 -9.60 14.46 -9.76
N VAL A 466 -10.54 15.27 -9.29
CA VAL A 466 -10.62 16.70 -9.65
C VAL A 466 -9.48 17.49 -9.03
N TRP A 467 -9.14 17.21 -7.76
CA TRP A 467 -8.06 17.92 -7.07
C TRP A 467 -6.71 17.66 -7.70
N ASN A 468 -6.38 16.40 -7.92
CA ASN A 468 -5.10 16.02 -8.54
C ASN A 468 -4.96 16.59 -9.95
N THR A 469 -6.03 16.52 -10.77
CA THR A 469 -5.95 16.91 -12.19
C THR A 469 -6.00 18.42 -12.40
N PHE A 470 -6.81 19.15 -11.62
CA PHE A 470 -7.12 20.55 -11.90
C PHE A 470 -6.75 21.51 -10.75
N ILE A 471 -7.06 21.15 -9.49
CA ILE A 471 -6.99 22.09 -8.39
C ILE A 471 -5.55 22.25 -7.89
N SER A 472 -4.82 21.16 -7.76
CA SER A 472 -3.42 21.17 -7.31
C SER A 472 -2.51 22.03 -8.21
N GLN A 473 -2.84 22.14 -9.48
CA GLN A 473 -2.11 22.94 -10.47
C GLN A 473 -2.18 24.47 -10.19
N LEU A 474 -3.12 24.91 -9.36
CA LEU A 474 -3.23 26.32 -8.96
C LEU A 474 -2.12 26.74 -7.99
N GLY A 475 -1.40 25.79 -7.39
CA GLY A 475 -0.29 26.05 -6.47
C GLY A 475 -0.72 26.64 -5.11
N GLY A 476 0.24 27.05 -4.30
CA GLY A 476 0.00 27.61 -2.97
C GLY A 476 -0.72 26.61 -2.05
N ILE A 477 -1.79 27.04 -1.38
CA ILE A 477 -2.58 26.17 -0.49
C ILE A 477 -3.27 25.02 -1.23
N PHE A 478 -3.51 25.17 -2.53
CA PHE A 478 -4.12 24.14 -3.36
C PHE A 478 -3.16 23.02 -3.77
N ALA A 479 -1.85 23.22 -3.57
CA ALA A 479 -0.83 22.19 -3.76
C ALA A 479 -0.82 21.14 -2.63
N VAL A 480 -1.72 21.25 -1.63
CA VAL A 480 -1.88 20.22 -0.59
C VAL A 480 -2.25 18.87 -1.22
N TYR A 481 -1.70 17.81 -0.65
CA TYR A 481 -1.98 16.43 -1.08
C TYR A 481 -3.48 16.15 -1.12
N GLU A 482 -3.97 15.70 -2.26
CA GLU A 482 -5.40 15.54 -2.57
C GLU A 482 -6.19 14.69 -1.56
N LEU A 483 -5.52 13.79 -0.86
CA LEU A 483 -6.15 12.98 0.19
C LEU A 483 -6.79 13.83 1.27
N LEU A 484 -6.11 14.90 1.72
CA LEU A 484 -6.60 15.70 2.84
C LEU A 484 -7.91 16.43 2.52
N PRO A 485 -8.00 17.27 1.46
CA PRO A 485 -9.25 17.94 1.13
C PRO A 485 -10.35 16.94 0.76
N ALA A 486 -10.02 15.86 0.06
CA ALA A 486 -11.00 14.85 -0.32
C ALA A 486 -11.55 14.09 0.92
N PHE A 487 -10.71 13.78 1.89
CA PHE A 487 -11.12 13.16 3.15
C PHE A 487 -12.07 14.08 3.95
N ILE A 488 -11.74 15.36 4.06
CA ILE A 488 -12.56 16.35 4.76
C ILE A 488 -13.91 16.55 4.05
N LEU A 489 -13.90 16.74 2.73
CA LEU A 489 -15.12 16.93 1.96
C LEU A 489 -16.03 15.70 1.97
N SER A 490 -15.45 14.50 1.91
CA SER A 490 -16.17 13.23 2.09
C SER A 490 -16.84 13.17 3.48
N MET A 491 -16.11 13.51 4.54
CA MET A 491 -16.65 13.55 5.90
C MET A 491 -17.82 14.54 6.02
N ILE A 492 -17.65 15.74 5.48
CA ILE A 492 -18.70 16.78 5.45
C ILE A 492 -19.92 16.27 4.67
N ALA A 493 -19.72 15.65 3.52
CA ALA A 493 -20.81 15.12 2.69
C ALA A 493 -21.60 14.04 3.45
N ILE A 494 -20.92 13.13 4.15
CA ILE A 494 -21.60 12.12 4.99
C ILE A 494 -22.46 12.80 6.04
N VAL A 495 -21.92 13.76 6.77
CA VAL A 495 -22.62 14.46 7.85
C VAL A 495 -23.82 15.24 7.32
N VAL A 496 -23.60 16.10 6.34
CA VAL A 496 -24.64 16.99 5.80
C VAL A 496 -25.78 16.18 5.19
N VAL A 497 -25.48 15.20 4.34
CA VAL A 497 -26.50 14.40 3.67
C VAL A 497 -27.21 13.49 4.67
N SER A 498 -26.52 12.90 5.63
CA SER A 498 -27.17 12.11 6.67
C SER A 498 -28.15 12.94 7.52
N LEU A 499 -27.78 14.18 7.89
CA LEU A 499 -28.65 15.06 8.67
C LEU A 499 -29.82 15.61 7.85
N ALA A 500 -29.60 15.88 6.56
CA ALA A 500 -30.63 16.41 5.65
C ALA A 500 -31.63 15.37 5.13
N THR A 501 -31.39 14.10 5.38
CA THR A 501 -32.24 12.99 4.91
C THR A 501 -32.83 12.19 6.08
N GLU A 502 -33.70 11.24 5.76
CA GLU A 502 -34.39 10.40 6.74
C GLU A 502 -33.41 9.71 7.69
N GLU A 503 -33.82 9.55 8.94
CA GLU A 503 -33.06 8.81 9.92
C GLU A 503 -32.90 7.33 9.52
N PRO A 504 -31.80 6.67 9.93
CA PRO A 504 -31.69 5.22 9.80
C PRO A 504 -32.89 4.53 10.45
N SER A 505 -33.35 3.43 9.87
CA SER A 505 -34.44 2.64 10.44
C SER A 505 -34.08 2.17 11.86
N LYS A 506 -35.12 1.86 12.66
CA LYS A 506 -34.92 1.33 14.01
C LYS A 506 -34.07 0.06 14.00
N GLU A 507 -34.23 -0.80 13.02
CA GLU A 507 -33.45 -2.03 12.83
C GLU A 507 -31.96 -1.74 12.70
N ILE A 508 -31.55 -0.77 11.86
CA ILE A 508 -30.17 -0.33 11.68
C ILE A 508 -29.59 0.27 12.97
N THR A 509 -30.40 1.03 13.71
CA THR A 509 -29.94 1.65 14.96
C THR A 509 -29.84 0.67 16.10
N ASP A 510 -30.75 -0.30 16.20
CA ASP A 510 -30.72 -1.37 17.21
C ASP A 510 -29.50 -2.30 16.95
N GLU A 511 -29.20 -2.60 15.69
CA GLU A 511 -27.99 -3.33 15.29
C GLU A 511 -26.71 -2.57 15.70
N PHE A 512 -26.66 -1.25 15.45
CA PHE A 512 -25.54 -0.42 15.87
C PHE A 512 -25.38 -0.38 17.39
N ASP A 513 -26.47 -0.27 18.14
CA ASP A 513 -26.44 -0.24 19.61
C ASP A 513 -25.98 -1.62 20.16
N SER A 514 -26.46 -2.73 19.59
CA SER A 514 -26.07 -4.09 20.00
C SER A 514 -24.58 -4.36 19.82
N TYR A 515 -23.98 -3.82 18.75
CA TYR A 515 -22.54 -3.93 18.52
C TYR A 515 -21.73 -3.07 19.50
N MET A 516 -22.24 -1.92 19.89
CA MET A 516 -21.58 -1.03 20.87
C MET A 516 -21.61 -1.58 22.29
N ASP A 517 -22.70 -2.25 22.68
CA ASP A 517 -22.88 -2.86 24.00
C ASP A 517 -22.08 -4.15 24.18
N ALA A 518 -21.75 -4.83 23.10
CA ALA A 518 -20.84 -5.97 23.15
C ALA A 518 -19.44 -5.48 23.58
N ASP A 519 -19.05 -5.78 24.81
CA ASP A 519 -17.78 -5.37 25.43
C ASP A 519 -16.59 -5.45 24.48
N CYS A 520 -15.89 -4.32 24.37
CA CYS A 520 -14.68 -4.19 23.57
C CYS A 520 -13.47 -4.87 24.20
#